data_c9b4475bd24ab53846d7d6cc23f3861a
#
_entry.id   c9b4475bd24ab53846d7d6cc23f3861a
#
_cell.length_a   1.000
_cell.length_b   1.000
_cell.length_c   1.000
_cell.angle_alpha   90.00
_cell.angle_beta   90.00
_cell.angle_gamma   90.00
#
_symmetry.space_group_name_H-M   'P 1'
#
loop_
_entity.id
_entity.type
_entity.pdbx_description
1 polymer ?
#
loop_
_entity_poly.entity_id
_entity_poly.type
_entity_poly.pdbx_seq_one_letter_code
_entity_poly.pdbx_strand_id
1 'polypeptide(L)'
;MFGLFDFIDEWIRALFTDSIVSNYTKMFAHVNDEVGNIAAQVGATPFDYNSEIYNMIRALSETVIIPIAGMILTFVLCYELIQMILEKNNMAEFDIANIYKWMMKTFIAVYVLTHTFDITMAVFDVAQSVVNASAGIISGSLDADVDLADLADYLDSLTVGELFGLWLESNILGLAMRAISLCIFLIIHGRMIEIYLTISVAPIPFSTIVNREWGSIGNSYLKSLFALGFQGFLIMVCVAIYAVLIRTSMGGDIQTSLWSAAGLSLLLLMTLFKSGSLCKAIFNSN
;
A
#
# COMPACT_ATOMS: atom_id res chain seq x y z
N MET A 1 -54.35 -10.47 -29.17
CA MET A 1 -53.05 -9.88 -29.58
C MET A 1 -52.50 -8.89 -28.54
N PHE A 2 -53.35 -8.12 -27.84
CA PHE A 2 -52.92 -7.19 -26.81
C PHE A 2 -52.24 -7.87 -25.62
N GLY A 3 -52.69 -9.00 -25.11
CA GLY A 3 -52.09 -9.67 -23.94
C GLY A 3 -50.68 -10.25 -24.15
N LEU A 4 -50.22 -10.46 -25.38
CA LEU A 4 -48.82 -10.93 -25.63
C LEU A 4 -47.83 -9.76 -25.58
N PHE A 5 -48.24 -8.59 -26.03
CA PHE A 5 -47.38 -7.40 -25.92
C PHE A 5 -47.26 -6.90 -24.49
N ASP A 6 -48.35 -6.95 -23.70
CA ASP A 6 -48.35 -6.60 -22.28
C ASP A 6 -47.48 -7.59 -21.49
N PHE A 7 -47.52 -8.89 -21.76
CA PHE A 7 -46.69 -9.91 -21.15
C PHE A 7 -45.18 -9.71 -21.49
N ILE A 8 -44.89 -9.36 -22.76
CA ILE A 8 -43.48 -9.11 -23.16
C ILE A 8 -42.96 -7.84 -22.49
N ASP A 9 -43.76 -6.77 -22.41
CA ASP A 9 -43.41 -5.54 -21.72
C ASP A 9 -43.10 -5.76 -20.23
N GLU A 10 -43.99 -6.48 -19.55
CA GLU A 10 -43.84 -6.83 -18.13
C GLU A 10 -42.61 -7.73 -17.89
N TRP A 11 -42.35 -8.71 -18.76
CA TRP A 11 -41.15 -9.54 -18.69
C TRP A 11 -39.85 -8.77 -18.90
N ILE A 12 -39.82 -7.87 -19.89
CA ILE A 12 -38.65 -7.02 -20.16
C ILE A 12 -38.42 -6.07 -18.99
N ARG A 13 -39.46 -5.46 -18.42
CA ARG A 13 -39.36 -4.61 -17.23
C ARG A 13 -38.76 -5.38 -16.07
N ALA A 14 -39.29 -6.54 -15.73
CA ALA A 14 -38.77 -7.36 -14.63
C ALA A 14 -37.29 -7.69 -14.83
N LEU A 15 -36.88 -8.04 -16.05
CA LEU A 15 -35.49 -8.38 -16.37
C LEU A 15 -34.55 -7.19 -16.20
N PHE A 16 -34.94 -6.01 -16.62
CA PHE A 16 -34.12 -4.80 -16.42
C PHE A 16 -34.09 -4.37 -14.96
N THR A 17 -35.24 -4.36 -14.27
CA THR A 17 -35.34 -4.00 -12.85
C THR A 17 -34.47 -4.91 -11.98
N ASP A 18 -34.60 -6.23 -12.13
CA ASP A 18 -33.79 -7.21 -11.38
C ASP A 18 -32.29 -7.01 -11.65
N SER A 19 -31.91 -6.78 -12.91
CA SER A 19 -30.52 -6.54 -13.27
C SER A 19 -29.97 -5.25 -12.68
N ILE A 20 -30.75 -4.15 -12.73
CA ILE A 20 -30.37 -2.85 -12.17
C ILE A 20 -30.20 -2.97 -10.65
N VAL A 21 -31.18 -3.52 -9.93
CA VAL A 21 -31.13 -3.72 -8.49
C VAL A 21 -29.93 -4.60 -8.11
N SER A 22 -29.71 -5.72 -8.83
CA SER A 22 -28.54 -6.57 -8.60
C SER A 22 -27.21 -5.85 -8.82
N ASN A 23 -27.11 -5.04 -9.88
CA ASN A 23 -25.88 -4.27 -10.15
C ASN A 23 -25.63 -3.26 -9.04
N TYR A 24 -26.64 -2.52 -8.61
CA TYR A 24 -26.52 -1.50 -7.57
C TYR A 24 -26.18 -2.10 -6.21
N THR A 25 -26.87 -3.19 -5.83
CA THR A 25 -26.55 -3.92 -4.59
C THR A 25 -25.09 -4.40 -4.59
N LYS A 26 -24.64 -4.98 -5.71
CA LYS A 26 -23.25 -5.43 -5.85
C LYS A 26 -22.24 -4.29 -5.79
N MET A 27 -22.58 -3.12 -6.33
CA MET A 27 -21.69 -1.96 -6.30
C MET A 27 -21.51 -1.43 -4.88
N PHE A 28 -22.59 -1.31 -4.09
CA PHE A 28 -22.50 -0.87 -2.70
C PHE A 28 -21.79 -1.90 -1.81
N ALA A 29 -22.12 -3.19 -1.96
CA ALA A 29 -21.41 -4.26 -1.26
C ALA A 29 -19.90 -4.22 -1.60
N HIS A 30 -19.58 -4.00 -2.88
CA HIS A 30 -18.19 -3.93 -3.33
C HIS A 30 -17.42 -2.75 -2.73
N VAL A 31 -18.05 -1.58 -2.57
CA VAL A 31 -17.43 -0.42 -1.89
C VAL A 31 -17.08 -0.76 -0.44
N ASN A 32 -17.99 -1.39 0.30
CA ASN A 32 -17.75 -1.77 1.70
C ASN A 32 -16.66 -2.86 1.81
N ASP A 33 -16.73 -3.88 0.96
CA ASP A 33 -15.75 -4.97 0.91
C ASP A 33 -14.35 -4.46 0.55
N GLU A 34 -14.25 -3.51 -0.39
CA GLU A 34 -12.98 -2.91 -0.83
C GLU A 34 -12.26 -2.23 0.33
N VAL A 35 -12.97 -1.44 1.13
CA VAL A 35 -12.39 -0.76 2.30
C VAL A 35 -11.86 -1.77 3.32
N GLY A 36 -12.64 -2.82 3.62
CA GLY A 36 -12.24 -3.89 4.53
C GLY A 36 -11.03 -4.66 4.02
N ASN A 37 -11.02 -5.01 2.74
CA ASN A 37 -9.93 -5.74 2.08
C ASN A 37 -8.62 -4.92 2.04
N ILE A 38 -8.71 -3.64 1.71
CA ILE A 38 -7.54 -2.74 1.72
C ILE A 38 -6.96 -2.68 3.14
N ALA A 39 -7.80 -2.45 4.15
CA ALA A 39 -7.38 -2.36 5.54
C ALA A 39 -6.68 -3.64 6.01
N ALA A 40 -7.25 -4.81 5.72
CA ALA A 40 -6.68 -6.10 6.09
C ALA A 40 -5.33 -6.37 5.41
N GLN A 41 -5.22 -6.09 4.09
CA GLN A 41 -4.00 -6.37 3.32
C GLN A 41 -2.88 -5.38 3.62
N VAL A 42 -3.21 -4.10 3.81
CA VAL A 42 -2.23 -3.08 4.19
C VAL A 42 -1.77 -3.29 5.62
N GLY A 43 -2.65 -3.84 6.45
CA GLY A 43 -2.44 -4.24 7.83
C GLY A 43 -1.65 -5.54 8.02
N ALA A 44 -1.34 -6.33 6.99
CA ALA A 44 -0.56 -7.56 7.10
C ALA A 44 0.95 -7.30 7.17
N THR A 45 1.66 -8.04 8.04
CA THR A 45 3.12 -8.05 8.00
C THR A 45 3.62 -8.77 6.74
N PRO A 46 4.87 -8.56 6.30
CA PRO A 46 5.43 -9.36 5.20
C PRO A 46 5.38 -10.88 5.47
N PHE A 47 5.54 -11.30 6.72
CA PHE A 47 5.42 -12.70 7.11
C PHE A 47 3.98 -13.23 6.98
N ASP A 48 2.99 -12.46 7.47
CA ASP A 48 1.56 -12.84 7.41
C ASP A 48 1.02 -12.83 5.98
N TYR A 49 1.55 -11.93 5.15
CA TYR A 49 1.14 -11.84 3.75
C TYR A 49 1.49 -13.12 2.96
N ASN A 50 2.73 -13.59 3.08
CA ASN A 50 3.17 -14.87 2.49
C ASN A 50 4.45 -15.38 3.14
N SER A 51 4.33 -16.41 3.99
CA SER A 51 5.46 -16.98 4.71
C SER A 51 6.49 -17.70 3.80
N GLU A 52 6.07 -18.23 2.65
CA GLU A 52 7.00 -18.87 1.70
C GLU A 52 7.90 -17.83 1.04
N ILE A 53 7.29 -16.75 0.53
CA ILE A 53 8.05 -15.62 -0.07
C ILE A 53 8.98 -15.02 0.98
N TYR A 54 8.48 -14.78 2.19
CA TYR A 54 9.28 -14.27 3.29
C TYR A 54 10.53 -15.13 3.55
N ASN A 55 10.37 -16.45 3.70
CA ASN A 55 11.48 -17.37 3.96
C ASN A 55 12.46 -17.45 2.77
N MET A 56 11.96 -17.40 1.55
CA MET A 56 12.78 -17.35 0.34
C MET A 56 13.63 -16.07 0.31
N ILE A 57 13.02 -14.91 0.55
CA ILE A 57 13.73 -13.61 0.58
C ILE A 57 14.74 -13.55 1.73
N ARG A 58 14.40 -14.09 2.89
CA ARG A 58 15.33 -14.21 4.02
C ARG A 58 16.54 -15.06 3.64
N ALA A 59 16.32 -16.25 3.10
CA ALA A 59 17.40 -17.14 2.65
C ALA A 59 18.28 -16.47 1.58
N LEU A 60 17.67 -15.77 0.61
CA LEU A 60 18.39 -15.02 -0.42
C LEU A 60 19.26 -13.92 0.19
N SER A 61 18.71 -13.13 1.10
CA SER A 61 19.44 -12.06 1.79
C SER A 61 20.62 -12.63 2.60
N GLU A 62 20.38 -13.67 3.40
CA GLU A 62 21.38 -14.23 4.31
C GLU A 62 22.47 -15.03 3.57
N THR A 63 22.13 -15.81 2.54
CA THR A 63 23.09 -16.71 1.88
C THR A 63 23.80 -16.11 0.69
N VAL A 64 23.18 -15.15 0.00
CA VAL A 64 23.73 -14.57 -1.24
C VAL A 64 24.18 -13.13 -1.02
N ILE A 65 23.31 -12.29 -0.45
CA ILE A 65 23.55 -10.85 -0.38
C ILE A 65 24.49 -10.47 0.76
N ILE A 66 24.36 -11.07 1.96
CA ILE A 66 25.26 -10.78 3.10
C ILE A 66 26.73 -11.07 2.75
N PRO A 67 27.13 -12.17 2.09
CA PRO A 67 28.51 -12.38 1.68
C PRO A 67 29.04 -11.27 0.75
N ILE A 68 28.24 -10.83 -0.21
CA ILE A 68 28.59 -9.73 -1.12
C ILE A 68 28.75 -8.42 -0.34
N ALA A 69 27.79 -8.11 0.53
CA ALA A 69 27.83 -6.92 1.36
C ALA A 69 29.01 -6.95 2.37
N GLY A 70 29.40 -8.15 2.83
CA GLY A 70 30.60 -8.35 3.65
C GLY A 70 31.89 -7.99 2.91
N MET A 71 32.01 -8.34 1.63
CA MET A 71 33.16 -7.91 0.80
C MET A 71 33.18 -6.38 0.63
N ILE A 72 32.00 -5.77 0.38
CA ILE A 72 31.88 -4.30 0.29
C ILE A 72 32.27 -3.66 1.63
N LEU A 73 31.76 -4.15 2.74
CA LEU A 73 32.07 -3.65 4.08
C LEU A 73 33.57 -3.74 4.37
N THR A 74 34.21 -4.87 4.02
CA THR A 74 35.65 -5.04 4.19
C THR A 74 36.44 -3.99 3.43
N PHE A 75 36.07 -3.76 2.16
CA PHE A 75 36.68 -2.70 1.35
C PHE A 75 36.48 -1.32 1.96
N VAL A 76 35.25 -0.99 2.40
CA VAL A 76 34.89 0.28 3.04
C VAL A 76 35.71 0.52 4.30
N LEU A 77 35.87 -0.52 5.16
CA LEU A 77 36.63 -0.42 6.41
C LEU A 77 38.11 -0.28 6.18
N CYS A 78 38.68 -0.99 5.19
CA CYS A 78 40.07 -0.82 4.79
C CYS A 78 40.34 0.60 4.26
N TYR A 79 39.44 1.11 3.42
CA TYR A 79 39.53 2.46 2.89
C TYR A 79 39.50 3.53 4.00
N GLU A 80 38.60 3.38 4.98
CA GLU A 80 38.49 4.28 6.13
C GLU A 80 39.75 4.22 7.00
N LEU A 81 40.33 3.02 7.20
CA LEU A 81 41.59 2.88 7.93
C LEU A 81 42.73 3.59 7.24
N ILE A 82 42.85 3.45 5.90
CA ILE A 82 43.87 4.14 5.09
C ILE A 82 43.71 5.67 5.20
N GLN A 83 42.48 6.18 5.04
CA GLN A 83 42.19 7.61 5.20
C GLN A 83 42.59 8.11 6.59
N MET A 84 42.25 7.39 7.64
CA MET A 84 42.60 7.74 9.01
C MET A 84 44.13 7.85 9.22
N ILE A 85 44.91 7.02 8.53
CA ILE A 85 46.39 7.08 8.56
C ILE A 85 46.91 8.24 7.77
N LEU A 86 46.34 8.54 6.60
CA LEU A 86 46.79 9.58 5.69
C LEU A 86 46.42 11.00 6.17
N GLU A 87 45.27 11.19 6.79
CA GLU A 87 44.82 12.51 7.30
C GLU A 87 45.73 13.05 8.40
N LYS A 88 46.44 12.18 9.10
CA LYS A 88 47.41 12.57 10.12
C LYS A 88 48.85 12.49 9.55
N ASN A 89 49.32 13.59 8.99
CA ASN A 89 50.60 13.76 8.29
C ASN A 89 51.88 13.35 9.07
N ASN A 90 51.73 12.82 10.32
CA ASN A 90 52.84 12.32 11.13
C ASN A 90 52.40 11.05 11.87
N MET A 91 53.04 9.93 11.57
CA MET A 91 52.87 8.66 12.32
C MET A 91 53.17 8.80 13.83
N ALA A 92 53.86 9.88 14.24
CA ALA A 92 54.20 10.15 15.64
C ALA A 92 52.99 10.61 16.51
N GLU A 93 51.90 11.10 15.88
CA GLU A 93 50.67 11.55 16.56
C GLU A 93 49.51 10.59 16.41
N PHE A 94 49.80 9.34 16.06
CA PHE A 94 48.75 8.32 15.89
C PHE A 94 48.17 7.93 17.27
N ASP A 95 47.05 8.57 17.60
CA ASP A 95 46.39 8.38 18.89
C ASP A 95 45.69 7.01 18.94
N ILE A 96 46.06 6.18 19.89
CA ILE A 96 45.46 4.86 20.17
C ILE A 96 43.95 4.96 20.28
N ALA A 97 43.40 6.10 20.73
CA ALA A 97 41.97 6.34 20.81
C ALA A 97 41.26 6.28 19.44
N ASN A 98 41.94 6.61 18.34
CA ASN A 98 41.37 6.52 16.99
C ASN A 98 41.23 5.04 16.52
N ILE A 99 42.22 4.20 16.90
CA ILE A 99 42.12 2.74 16.64
C ILE A 99 40.93 2.16 17.37
N TYR A 100 40.74 2.50 18.64
CA TYR A 100 39.57 2.03 19.39
C TYR A 100 38.25 2.49 18.78
N LYS A 101 38.16 3.74 18.32
CA LYS A 101 36.97 4.24 17.61
C LYS A 101 36.70 3.46 16.32
N TRP A 102 37.74 3.18 15.54
CA TRP A 102 37.62 2.39 14.31
C TRP A 102 37.21 0.94 14.61
N MET A 103 37.81 0.30 15.63
CA MET A 103 37.43 -1.05 16.07
C MET A 103 35.96 -1.12 16.52
N MET A 104 35.50 -0.14 17.30
CA MET A 104 34.10 -0.06 17.72
C MET A 104 33.14 0.13 16.53
N LYS A 105 33.50 0.99 15.58
CA LYS A 105 32.76 1.16 14.33
C LYS A 105 32.67 -0.14 13.54
N THR A 106 33.80 -0.84 13.39
CA THR A 106 33.87 -2.13 12.70
C THR A 106 32.95 -3.17 13.35
N PHE A 107 33.02 -3.28 14.68
CA PHE A 107 32.15 -4.20 15.43
C PHE A 107 30.66 -3.90 15.19
N ILE A 108 30.27 -2.62 15.32
CA ILE A 108 28.89 -2.20 15.08
C ILE A 108 28.49 -2.47 13.63
N ALA A 109 29.36 -2.19 12.66
CA ALA A 109 29.08 -2.41 11.23
C ALA A 109 28.86 -3.88 10.91
N VAL A 110 29.70 -4.77 11.42
CA VAL A 110 29.54 -6.22 11.23
C VAL A 110 28.27 -6.72 11.92
N TYR A 111 27.98 -6.26 13.14
CA TYR A 111 26.76 -6.61 13.85
C TYR A 111 25.50 -6.18 13.08
N VAL A 112 25.45 -4.94 12.62
CA VAL A 112 24.34 -4.40 11.82
C VAL A 112 24.20 -5.18 10.51
N LEU A 113 25.30 -5.48 9.81
CA LEU A 113 25.29 -6.24 8.56
C LEU A 113 24.71 -7.64 8.75
N THR A 114 25.16 -8.36 9.78
CA THR A 114 24.69 -9.73 10.03
C THR A 114 23.23 -9.81 10.48
N HIS A 115 22.70 -8.74 11.08
CA HIS A 115 21.31 -8.65 11.54
C HIS A 115 20.45 -7.72 10.66
N THR A 116 20.90 -7.41 9.44
CA THR A 116 20.21 -6.46 8.56
C THR A 116 18.78 -6.88 8.29
N PHE A 117 18.52 -8.16 8.05
CA PHE A 117 17.19 -8.68 7.79
C PHE A 117 16.25 -8.41 8.97
N ASP A 118 16.66 -8.74 10.18
CA ASP A 118 15.85 -8.54 11.39
C ASP A 118 15.64 -7.05 11.68
N ILE A 119 16.66 -6.20 11.45
CA ILE A 119 16.54 -4.74 11.60
C ILE A 119 15.55 -4.16 10.60
N THR A 120 15.60 -4.57 9.34
CA THR A 120 14.66 -4.09 8.32
C THR A 120 13.24 -4.56 8.59
N MET A 121 13.06 -5.80 9.05
CA MET A 121 11.76 -6.31 9.46
C MET A 121 11.18 -5.55 10.65
N ALA A 122 11.99 -5.22 11.66
CA ALA A 122 11.54 -4.43 12.81
C ALA A 122 10.98 -3.05 12.40
N VAL A 123 11.49 -2.44 11.34
CA VAL A 123 10.91 -1.18 10.79
C VAL A 123 9.50 -1.41 10.26
N PHE A 124 9.26 -2.53 9.56
CA PHE A 124 7.93 -2.86 9.05
C PHE A 124 6.97 -3.27 10.17
N ASP A 125 7.43 -3.98 11.21
CA ASP A 125 6.62 -4.35 12.36
C ASP A 125 6.13 -3.10 13.12
N VAL A 126 7.01 -2.10 13.31
CA VAL A 126 6.62 -0.81 13.89
C VAL A 126 5.62 -0.08 12.99
N ALA A 127 5.89 0.00 11.70
CA ALA A 127 4.96 0.63 10.75
C ALA A 127 3.59 -0.07 10.76
N GLN A 128 3.59 -1.40 10.84
CA GLN A 128 2.39 -2.22 10.94
C GLN A 128 1.59 -1.95 12.22
N SER A 129 2.25 -1.79 13.36
CA SER A 129 1.58 -1.45 14.61
C SER A 129 0.84 -0.11 14.52
N VAL A 130 1.41 0.87 13.80
CA VAL A 130 0.78 2.16 13.52
C VAL A 130 -0.43 2.00 12.59
N VAL A 131 -0.32 1.17 11.56
CA VAL A 131 -1.44 0.86 10.64
C VAL A 131 -2.61 0.23 11.40
N ASN A 132 -2.34 -0.80 12.21
CA ASN A 132 -3.38 -1.49 12.98
C ASN A 132 -4.03 -0.59 14.03
N ALA A 133 -3.26 0.26 14.71
CA ALA A 133 -3.81 1.24 15.64
C ALA A 133 -4.74 2.24 14.92
N SER A 134 -4.38 2.64 13.70
CA SER A 134 -5.20 3.53 12.87
C SER A 134 -6.48 2.85 12.39
N ALA A 135 -6.41 1.58 11.99
CA ALA A 135 -7.56 0.78 11.57
C ALA A 135 -8.62 0.68 12.68
N GLY A 136 -8.22 0.56 13.95
CA GLY A 136 -9.13 0.54 15.10
C GLY A 136 -9.93 1.84 15.28
N ILE A 137 -9.38 2.98 14.88
CA ILE A 137 -10.07 4.28 14.92
C ILE A 137 -11.07 4.41 13.75
N ILE A 138 -10.74 3.80 12.62
CA ILE A 138 -11.48 3.91 11.35
C ILE A 138 -12.69 2.97 11.31
N SER A 139 -12.59 1.78 11.88
CA SER A 139 -13.60 0.71 11.81
C SER A 139 -14.99 1.10 12.38
N GLY A 140 -15.10 2.17 13.16
CA GLY A 140 -16.38 2.71 13.64
C GLY A 140 -17.15 3.57 12.62
N SER A 141 -16.61 3.80 11.41
CA SER A 141 -17.17 4.73 10.42
C SER A 141 -17.64 4.06 9.12
N LEU A 142 -17.61 2.72 9.02
CA LEU A 142 -17.71 2.00 7.75
C LEU A 142 -19.12 1.48 7.38
N ASP A 143 -20.10 1.57 8.26
CA ASP A 143 -21.46 1.10 7.95
C ASP A 143 -22.22 2.16 7.12
N ALA A 144 -22.11 2.07 5.80
CA ALA A 144 -23.01 2.76 4.87
C ALA A 144 -24.20 1.84 4.54
N ASP A 145 -25.26 1.98 5.29
CA ASP A 145 -26.54 1.29 5.01
C ASP A 145 -27.31 2.11 3.98
N VAL A 146 -27.48 1.60 2.78
CA VAL A 146 -28.27 2.22 1.72
C VAL A 146 -29.61 1.53 1.65
N ASP A 147 -30.67 2.26 1.94
CA ASP A 147 -32.03 1.74 1.79
C ASP A 147 -32.39 1.64 0.29
N LEU A 148 -32.42 0.41 -0.21
CA LEU A 148 -32.76 0.11 -1.60
C LEU A 148 -34.28 -0.01 -1.81
N ALA A 149 -35.11 0.19 -0.79
CA ALA A 149 -36.56 0.09 -0.92
C ALA A 149 -37.12 1.19 -1.85
N ASP A 150 -36.61 2.42 -1.71
CA ASP A 150 -37.00 3.55 -2.58
C ASP A 150 -36.59 3.35 -4.05
N LEU A 151 -35.60 2.48 -4.32
CA LEU A 151 -35.14 2.17 -5.69
C LEU A 151 -36.21 1.37 -6.45
N ALA A 152 -36.83 0.39 -5.81
CA ALA A 152 -37.85 -0.44 -6.46
C ALA A 152 -39.05 0.41 -6.90
N ASP A 153 -39.55 1.26 -6.03
CA ASP A 153 -40.67 2.17 -6.32
C ASP A 153 -40.32 3.18 -7.43
N TYR A 154 -39.09 3.66 -7.47
CA TYR A 154 -38.61 4.55 -8.54
C TYR A 154 -38.56 3.80 -9.90
N LEU A 155 -38.00 2.59 -9.94
CA LEU A 155 -37.90 1.80 -11.18
C LEU A 155 -39.26 1.41 -11.75
N ASP A 156 -40.27 1.15 -10.91
CA ASP A 156 -41.61 0.82 -11.33
C ASP A 156 -42.33 2.03 -12.01
N SER A 157 -41.92 3.25 -11.72
CA SER A 157 -42.47 4.46 -12.31
C SER A 157 -41.92 4.78 -13.71
N LEU A 158 -40.82 4.13 -14.15
CA LEU A 158 -40.13 4.42 -15.39
C LEU A 158 -40.71 3.72 -16.61
N THR A 159 -40.52 4.28 -17.80
CA THR A 159 -40.80 3.62 -19.08
C THR A 159 -39.72 2.58 -19.41
N VAL A 160 -40.03 1.58 -20.29
CA VAL A 160 -39.06 0.58 -20.73
C VAL A 160 -37.81 1.18 -21.35
N GLY A 161 -37.95 2.32 -22.06
CA GLY A 161 -36.84 3.04 -22.66
C GLY A 161 -35.90 3.64 -21.61
N GLU A 162 -36.46 4.22 -20.55
CA GLU A 162 -35.71 4.75 -19.41
C GLU A 162 -35.01 3.65 -18.59
N LEU A 163 -35.72 2.52 -18.36
CA LEU A 163 -35.14 1.33 -17.75
C LEU A 163 -33.95 0.77 -18.55
N PHE A 164 -34.05 0.72 -19.89
CA PHE A 164 -32.93 0.31 -20.72
C PHE A 164 -31.73 1.27 -20.58
N GLY A 165 -31.97 2.58 -20.53
CA GLY A 165 -30.94 3.60 -20.29
C GLY A 165 -30.24 3.36 -18.95
N LEU A 166 -30.99 3.18 -17.86
CA LEU A 166 -30.45 2.90 -16.52
C LEU A 166 -29.72 1.56 -16.45
N TRP A 167 -30.23 0.53 -17.12
CA TRP A 167 -29.56 -0.76 -17.22
C TRP A 167 -28.20 -0.65 -17.89
N LEU A 168 -28.12 0.08 -19.01
CA LEU A 168 -26.84 0.32 -19.70
C LEU A 168 -25.88 1.11 -18.82
N GLU A 169 -26.36 2.16 -18.15
CA GLU A 169 -25.60 2.99 -17.23
C GLU A 169 -25.06 2.14 -16.05
N SER A 170 -25.90 1.34 -15.42
CA SER A 170 -25.50 0.47 -14.29
C SER A 170 -24.42 -0.56 -14.69
N ASN A 171 -24.49 -1.09 -15.92
CA ASN A 171 -23.47 -2.02 -16.41
C ASN A 171 -22.12 -1.32 -16.69
N ILE A 172 -22.17 -0.13 -17.31
CA ILE A 172 -20.96 0.68 -17.54
C ILE A 172 -20.31 1.06 -16.21
N LEU A 173 -21.11 1.52 -15.25
CA LEU A 173 -20.65 1.91 -13.93
C LEU A 173 -20.06 0.70 -13.16
N GLY A 174 -20.72 -0.45 -13.21
CA GLY A 174 -20.23 -1.70 -12.63
C GLY A 174 -18.90 -2.17 -13.26
N LEU A 175 -18.73 -2.01 -14.57
CA LEU A 175 -17.46 -2.29 -15.25
C LEU A 175 -16.36 -1.33 -14.82
N ALA A 176 -16.66 -0.04 -14.70
CA ALA A 176 -15.71 0.97 -14.21
C ALA A 176 -15.25 0.67 -12.77
N MET A 177 -16.19 0.31 -11.87
CA MET A 177 -15.87 -0.07 -10.50
C MET A 177 -14.94 -1.29 -10.42
N ARG A 178 -15.21 -2.33 -11.21
CA ARG A 178 -14.33 -3.52 -11.30
C ARG A 178 -12.92 -3.16 -11.79
N ALA A 179 -12.81 -2.26 -12.77
CA ALA A 179 -11.51 -1.81 -13.25
C ALA A 179 -10.75 -1.04 -12.16
N ILE A 180 -11.43 -0.17 -11.40
CA ILE A 180 -10.86 0.57 -10.27
C ILE A 180 -10.34 -0.41 -9.21
N SER A 181 -11.12 -1.41 -8.82
CA SER A 181 -10.70 -2.42 -7.84
C SER A 181 -9.50 -3.23 -8.30
N LEU A 182 -9.46 -3.62 -9.57
CA LEU A 182 -8.28 -4.29 -10.11
C LEU A 182 -7.03 -3.41 -9.97
N CYS A 183 -7.15 -2.11 -10.25
CA CYS A 183 -6.03 -1.18 -10.07
C CYS A 183 -5.63 -1.04 -8.59
N ILE A 184 -6.58 -0.96 -7.67
CA ILE A 184 -6.31 -0.90 -6.22
C ILE A 184 -5.61 -2.18 -5.76
N PHE A 185 -6.10 -3.34 -6.19
CA PHE A 185 -5.46 -4.64 -5.94
C PHE A 185 -3.98 -4.63 -6.39
N LEU A 186 -3.69 -4.15 -7.61
CA LEU A 186 -2.33 -4.07 -8.13
C LEU A 186 -1.44 -3.14 -7.32
N ILE A 187 -1.96 -2.01 -6.82
CA ILE A 187 -1.20 -1.06 -5.99
C ILE A 187 -0.79 -1.72 -4.67
N ILE A 188 -1.72 -2.38 -4.00
CA ILE A 188 -1.48 -2.97 -2.67
C ILE A 188 -0.51 -4.14 -2.76
N HIS A 189 -0.73 -5.05 -3.72
CA HIS A 189 0.16 -6.18 -3.94
C HIS A 189 1.53 -5.73 -4.46
N GLY A 190 1.55 -4.72 -5.35
CA GLY A 190 2.78 -4.09 -5.83
C GLY A 190 3.63 -3.51 -4.71
N ARG A 191 3.00 -2.84 -3.72
CA ARG A 191 3.68 -2.36 -2.52
C ARG A 191 4.35 -3.51 -1.76
N MET A 192 3.66 -4.63 -1.57
CA MET A 192 4.21 -5.77 -0.84
C MET A 192 5.41 -6.39 -1.57
N ILE A 193 5.35 -6.46 -2.91
CA ILE A 193 6.50 -6.88 -3.74
C ILE A 193 7.65 -5.89 -3.59
N GLU A 194 7.39 -4.58 -3.61
CA GLU A 194 8.43 -3.54 -3.40
C GLU A 194 9.10 -3.70 -2.03
N ILE A 195 8.34 -4.03 -0.97
CA ILE A 195 8.86 -4.33 0.36
C ILE A 195 9.83 -5.52 0.30
N TYR A 196 9.42 -6.65 -0.27
CA TYR A 196 10.28 -7.83 -0.37
C TYR A 196 11.55 -7.57 -1.17
N LEU A 197 11.45 -6.86 -2.31
CA LEU A 197 12.61 -6.50 -3.12
C LEU A 197 13.58 -5.59 -2.34
N THR A 198 13.03 -4.61 -1.64
CA THR A 198 13.84 -3.67 -0.84
C THR A 198 14.56 -4.41 0.28
N ILE A 199 13.88 -5.28 1.02
CA ILE A 199 14.48 -6.07 2.10
C ILE A 199 15.56 -7.03 1.57
N SER A 200 15.35 -7.64 0.41
CA SER A 200 16.27 -8.63 -0.14
C SER A 200 17.69 -8.08 -0.36
N VAL A 201 17.81 -6.82 -0.76
CA VAL A 201 19.08 -6.15 -1.07
C VAL A 201 19.61 -5.28 0.08
N ALA A 202 18.92 -5.23 1.20
CA ALA A 202 19.23 -4.38 2.34
C ALA A 202 20.69 -4.45 2.83
N PRO A 203 21.36 -5.62 2.89
CA PRO A 203 22.74 -5.71 3.36
C PRO A 203 23.73 -4.83 2.58
N ILE A 204 23.49 -4.60 1.28
CA ILE A 204 24.39 -3.81 0.43
C ILE A 204 24.47 -2.34 0.90
N PRO A 205 23.35 -1.57 0.95
CA PRO A 205 23.40 -0.20 1.46
C PRO A 205 23.80 -0.12 2.94
N PHE A 206 23.42 -1.11 3.76
CA PHE A 206 23.84 -1.13 5.17
C PHE A 206 25.35 -1.27 5.34
N SER A 207 26.05 -1.97 4.44
CA SER A 207 27.52 -2.08 4.46
C SER A 207 28.25 -0.74 4.28
N THR A 208 27.59 0.27 3.73
CA THR A 208 28.18 1.59 3.47
C THR A 208 27.91 2.62 4.57
N ILE A 209 26.96 2.38 5.50
CA ILE A 209 26.50 3.35 6.51
C ILE A 209 27.66 3.88 7.37
N VAL A 210 28.62 3.03 7.65
CA VAL A 210 29.72 3.33 8.59
C VAL A 210 30.73 4.31 8.00
N ASN A 211 30.82 4.38 6.68
CA ASN A 211 31.79 5.24 5.99
C ASN A 211 31.30 6.69 5.88
N ARG A 212 32.22 7.64 6.05
CA ARG A 212 31.91 9.07 6.01
C ARG A 212 31.54 9.59 4.61
N GLU A 213 32.12 9.02 3.57
CA GLU A 213 31.88 9.42 2.18
C GLU A 213 30.71 8.68 1.56
N TRP A 214 30.61 7.37 1.77
CA TRP A 214 29.61 6.50 1.16
C TRP A 214 28.39 6.24 2.05
N GLY A 215 28.41 6.67 3.31
CA GLY A 215 27.31 6.51 4.25
C GLY A 215 25.99 7.17 3.83
N SER A 216 26.05 8.10 2.87
CA SER A 216 24.88 8.70 2.26
C SER A 216 23.99 7.67 1.55
N ILE A 217 24.58 6.60 0.96
CA ILE A 217 23.84 5.51 0.30
C ILE A 217 22.99 4.77 1.32
N GLY A 218 23.61 4.33 2.42
CA GLY A 218 22.90 3.63 3.49
C GLY A 218 21.85 4.50 4.19
N ASN A 219 22.15 5.78 4.42
CA ASN A 219 21.19 6.72 5.00
C ASN A 219 19.98 6.97 4.07
N SER A 220 20.20 7.11 2.77
CA SER A 220 19.11 7.26 1.80
C SER A 220 18.27 6.01 1.72
N TYR A 221 18.89 4.82 1.81
CA TYR A 221 18.18 3.57 1.87
C TYR A 221 17.30 3.46 3.13
N LEU A 222 17.82 3.82 4.31
CA LEU A 222 17.03 3.85 5.54
C LEU A 222 15.81 4.77 5.43
N LYS A 223 15.98 5.97 4.86
CA LYS A 223 14.86 6.88 4.59
C LYS A 223 13.83 6.25 3.67
N SER A 224 14.26 5.57 2.62
CA SER A 224 13.36 4.87 1.69
C SER A 224 12.64 3.71 2.37
N LEU A 225 13.31 2.98 3.26
CA LEU A 225 12.73 1.90 4.06
C LEU A 225 11.61 2.42 4.97
N PHE A 226 11.87 3.52 5.69
CA PHE A 226 10.84 4.18 6.51
C PHE A 226 9.69 4.71 5.66
N ALA A 227 9.98 5.33 4.51
CA ALA A 227 8.95 5.82 3.60
C ALA A 227 8.04 4.68 3.13
N LEU A 228 8.61 3.53 2.76
CA LEU A 228 7.86 2.36 2.32
C LEU A 228 7.03 1.74 3.46
N GLY A 229 7.58 1.68 4.68
CA GLY A 229 6.85 1.24 5.88
C GLY A 229 5.65 2.13 6.17
N PHE A 230 5.86 3.45 6.24
CA PHE A 230 4.81 4.43 6.51
C PHE A 230 3.80 4.64 5.39
N GLN A 231 4.08 4.20 4.18
CA GLN A 231 3.12 4.22 3.07
C GLN A 231 1.82 3.50 3.43
N GLY A 232 1.90 2.39 4.19
CA GLY A 232 0.71 1.69 4.70
C GLY A 232 -0.18 2.58 5.54
N PHE A 233 0.38 3.38 6.44
CA PHE A 233 -0.36 4.35 7.23
C PHE A 233 -1.07 5.40 6.35
N LEU A 234 -0.39 5.96 5.34
CA LEU A 234 -1.02 6.92 4.42
C LEU A 234 -2.15 6.27 3.61
N ILE A 235 -2.00 5.03 3.17
CA ILE A 235 -3.07 4.27 2.53
C ILE A 235 -4.28 4.15 3.46
N MET A 236 -4.08 3.82 4.73
CA MET A 236 -5.16 3.73 5.71
C MET A 236 -5.87 5.07 5.93
N VAL A 237 -5.13 6.17 5.97
CA VAL A 237 -5.71 7.53 6.05
C VAL A 237 -6.54 7.84 4.81
N CYS A 238 -6.05 7.51 3.61
CA CYS A 238 -6.82 7.69 2.37
C CYS A 238 -8.13 6.88 2.38
N VAL A 239 -8.07 5.63 2.84
CA VAL A 239 -9.26 4.75 2.96
C VAL A 239 -10.25 5.31 3.98
N ALA A 240 -9.76 5.84 5.12
CA ALA A 240 -10.61 6.47 6.12
C ALA A 240 -11.36 7.70 5.58
N ILE A 241 -10.64 8.57 4.87
CA ILE A 241 -11.23 9.75 4.23
C ILE A 241 -12.28 9.31 3.19
N TYR A 242 -11.96 8.31 2.38
CA TYR A 242 -12.87 7.75 1.40
C TYR A 242 -14.15 7.21 2.06
N ALA A 243 -14.04 6.44 3.13
CA ALA A 243 -15.18 5.89 3.86
C ALA A 243 -16.13 6.98 4.39
N VAL A 244 -15.57 8.06 4.95
CA VAL A 244 -16.35 9.21 5.41
C VAL A 244 -17.03 9.93 4.23
N LEU A 245 -16.32 10.15 3.13
CA LEU A 245 -16.86 10.80 1.94
C LEU A 245 -17.98 10.00 1.30
N ILE A 246 -17.84 8.68 1.18
CA ILE A 246 -18.90 7.79 0.68
C ILE A 246 -20.15 7.94 1.55
N ARG A 247 -20.00 7.81 2.85
CA ARG A 247 -21.13 7.92 3.79
C ARG A 247 -21.86 9.26 3.68
N THR A 248 -21.15 10.35 3.53
CA THR A 248 -21.75 11.68 3.40
C THR A 248 -22.40 11.91 2.03
N SER A 249 -21.98 11.18 1.00
CA SER A 249 -22.50 11.32 -0.36
C SER A 249 -23.74 10.45 -0.63
N MET A 250 -24.08 9.52 0.24
CA MET A 250 -25.21 8.59 0.09
C MET A 250 -26.56 9.12 0.57
N GLY A 251 -26.64 10.39 0.97
CA GLY A 251 -27.90 11.02 1.48
C GLY A 251 -28.80 11.65 0.39
N GLY A 252 -28.53 11.40 -0.90
CA GLY A 252 -29.24 11.98 -2.03
C GLY A 252 -30.03 10.95 -2.84
N ASP A 253 -30.45 11.37 -4.05
CA ASP A 253 -31.04 10.49 -5.05
C ASP A 253 -30.06 9.34 -5.39
N ILE A 254 -30.60 8.11 -5.61
CA ILE A 254 -29.82 6.89 -5.79
C ILE A 254 -28.85 7.00 -6.97
N GLN A 255 -29.30 7.57 -8.10
CA GLN A 255 -28.45 7.76 -9.28
C GLN A 255 -27.28 8.69 -8.99
N THR A 256 -27.53 9.79 -8.28
CA THR A 256 -26.48 10.74 -7.86
C THR A 256 -25.50 10.09 -6.87
N SER A 257 -26.00 9.27 -5.96
CA SER A 257 -25.18 8.54 -4.98
C SER A 257 -24.23 7.55 -5.65
N LEU A 258 -24.68 6.86 -6.71
CA LEU A 258 -23.86 5.91 -7.47
C LEU A 258 -22.73 6.60 -8.26
N TRP A 259 -23.05 7.69 -8.95
CA TRP A 259 -22.02 8.46 -9.65
C TRP A 259 -21.01 9.07 -8.67
N SER A 260 -21.49 9.52 -7.51
CA SER A 260 -20.61 9.99 -6.44
C SER A 260 -19.71 8.88 -5.92
N ALA A 261 -20.25 7.67 -5.69
CA ALA A 261 -19.47 6.52 -5.26
C ALA A 261 -18.38 6.14 -6.28
N ALA A 262 -18.71 6.13 -7.57
CA ALA A 262 -17.72 5.85 -8.63
C ALA A 262 -16.65 6.94 -8.71
N GLY A 263 -17.05 8.21 -8.64
CA GLY A 263 -16.12 9.34 -8.63
C GLY A 263 -15.18 9.32 -7.41
N LEU A 264 -15.70 9.02 -6.23
CA LEU A 264 -14.92 8.88 -4.99
C LEU A 264 -13.98 7.68 -5.05
N SER A 265 -14.42 6.53 -5.63
CA SER A 265 -13.56 5.36 -5.83
C SER A 265 -12.41 5.65 -6.79
N LEU A 266 -12.65 6.43 -7.85
CA LEU A 266 -11.61 6.92 -8.75
C LEU A 266 -10.63 7.86 -8.02
N LEU A 267 -11.15 8.74 -7.16
CA LEU A 267 -10.34 9.63 -6.32
C LEU A 267 -9.48 8.82 -5.34
N LEU A 268 -10.03 7.79 -4.70
CA LEU A 268 -9.28 6.85 -3.87
C LEU A 268 -8.13 6.22 -4.66
N LEU A 269 -8.42 5.67 -5.84
CA LEU A 269 -7.41 5.08 -6.71
C LEU A 269 -6.26 6.08 -6.99
N MET A 270 -6.59 7.32 -7.36
CA MET A 270 -5.59 8.35 -7.66
C MET A 270 -4.75 8.74 -6.43
N THR A 271 -5.37 8.80 -5.25
CA THR A 271 -4.65 9.10 -4.00
C THR A 271 -3.74 7.94 -3.57
N LEU A 272 -4.18 6.70 -3.76
CA LEU A 272 -3.36 5.51 -3.51
C LEU A 272 -2.12 5.46 -4.40
N PHE A 273 -2.24 5.79 -5.70
CA PHE A 273 -1.08 5.92 -6.59
C PHE A 273 -0.07 6.97 -6.12
N LYS A 274 -0.55 8.06 -5.54
CA LYS A 274 0.31 9.14 -5.02
C LYS A 274 0.89 8.86 -3.63
N SER A 275 0.37 7.89 -2.90
CA SER A 275 0.77 7.61 -1.51
C SER A 275 2.26 7.31 -1.38
N GLY A 276 2.83 6.53 -2.31
CA GLY A 276 4.25 6.21 -2.34
C GLY A 276 5.14 7.43 -2.56
N SER A 277 4.80 8.29 -3.52
CA SER A 277 5.56 9.51 -3.79
C SER A 277 5.45 10.53 -2.65
N LEU A 278 4.29 10.62 -2.00
CA LEU A 278 4.10 11.45 -0.81
C LEU A 278 4.97 10.97 0.35
N CYS A 279 5.02 9.67 0.62
CA CYS A 279 5.90 9.11 1.64
C CYS A 279 7.36 9.40 1.35
N LYS A 280 7.82 9.17 0.12
CA LYS A 280 9.19 9.46 -0.29
C LYS A 280 9.53 10.95 -0.10
N ALA A 281 8.60 11.85 -0.42
CA ALA A 281 8.78 13.29 -0.19
C ALA A 281 8.87 13.66 1.30
N ILE A 282 8.02 13.07 2.16
CA ILE A 282 8.02 13.32 3.61
C ILE A 282 9.36 12.90 4.24
N PHE A 283 9.89 11.73 3.85
CA PHE A 283 11.16 11.22 4.39
C PHE A 283 12.39 11.74 3.64
N ASN A 284 12.21 12.60 2.63
CA ASN A 284 13.29 13.13 1.77
C ASN A 284 14.17 11.98 1.23
N SER A 285 13.50 10.94 0.73
CA SER A 285 14.11 9.78 0.09
C SER A 285 13.89 9.89 -1.42
N ASN A 286 14.82 10.54 -2.10
CA ASN A 286 14.87 10.63 -3.57
C ASN A 286 15.74 9.52 -4.13
#